data_e1f627f62eee8693d1bf14a34ba70078
#
_entry.id   e1f627f62eee8693d1bf14a34ba70078
#
_cell.length_a   1.000
_cell.length_b   1.000
_cell.length_c   1.000
_cell.angle_alpha   90.00
_cell.angle_beta   90.00
_cell.angle_gamma   90.00
#
_symmetry.space_group_name_H-M   'P 1'
#
loop_
_entity.id
_entity.type
_entity.pdbx_description
1 polymer ?
#
loop_
_entity_poly.entity_id
_entity_poly.type
_entity_poly.pdbx_seq_one_letter_code
_entity_poly.pdbx_strand_id
1 'polypeptide(L)'
;MEQINNLLGGGAVTDVWVYVFAALTLLCGVLVIANPFSRNPVTSAMFLVLTIISMSGLFLLLHAFFLAAVQILVYAGAVMVLFLFVIMLLDLKEEQRRKIKFFGLAAGLVSVGLVASIFIKALTTIKPGVDSPKQIGRVHV
;
A
#
# COMPACT_ATOMS: atom_id res chain seq x y z
N MET A 1 21.08 -8.09 -28.89
CA MET A 1 19.90 -8.90 -28.55
C MET A 1 19.52 -8.74 -27.09
N GLU A 2 20.45 -8.84 -26.19
CA GLU A 2 20.18 -8.71 -24.73
C GLU A 2 19.72 -7.30 -24.32
N GLN A 3 20.29 -6.25 -24.95
CA GLN A 3 19.86 -4.86 -24.71
C GLN A 3 18.45 -4.56 -25.24
N ILE A 4 18.05 -5.20 -26.32
CA ILE A 4 16.70 -5.04 -26.89
C ILE A 4 15.67 -5.78 -26.04
N ASN A 5 16.02 -6.95 -25.50
CA ASN A 5 15.18 -7.65 -24.53
C ASN A 5 15.01 -6.87 -23.21
N ASN A 6 16.06 -6.16 -22.79
CA ASN A 6 15.98 -5.30 -21.60
C ASN A 6 15.17 -4.02 -21.86
N LEU A 7 15.18 -3.51 -23.07
CA LEU A 7 14.39 -2.34 -23.47
C LEU A 7 12.92 -2.68 -23.78
N LEU A 8 12.66 -3.88 -24.31
CA LEU A 8 11.32 -4.26 -24.77
C LEU A 8 10.59 -5.24 -23.83
N GLY A 9 11.26 -5.91 -22.93
CA GLY A 9 10.62 -7.00 -22.20
C GLY A 9 10.81 -7.07 -20.68
N GLY A 10 11.96 -6.73 -20.17
CA GLY A 10 12.25 -6.96 -18.75
C GLY A 10 11.81 -5.83 -17.82
N GLY A 11 12.21 -4.62 -18.11
CA GLY A 11 11.93 -3.46 -17.28
C GLY A 11 10.49 -2.96 -17.41
N ALA A 12 10.02 -2.78 -18.64
CA ALA A 12 8.69 -2.24 -18.90
C ALA A 12 7.56 -3.15 -18.42
N VAL A 13 7.72 -4.47 -18.56
CA VAL A 13 6.72 -5.44 -18.07
C VAL A 13 6.69 -5.45 -16.56
N THR A 14 7.84 -5.42 -15.89
CA THR A 14 7.91 -5.35 -14.43
C THR A 14 7.28 -4.06 -13.90
N ASP A 15 7.54 -2.93 -14.56
CA ASP A 15 6.97 -1.64 -14.19
C ASP A 15 5.44 -1.62 -14.32
N VAL A 16 4.91 -2.21 -15.40
CA VAL A 16 3.46 -2.36 -15.58
C VAL A 16 2.83 -3.18 -14.44
N TRP A 17 3.44 -4.30 -14.05
CA TRP A 17 2.94 -5.11 -12.96
C TRP A 17 2.98 -4.39 -11.61
N VAL A 18 4.02 -3.59 -11.35
CA VAL A 18 4.10 -2.73 -10.16
C VAL A 18 2.92 -1.76 -10.12
N TYR A 19 2.62 -1.08 -11.22
CA TYR A 19 1.47 -0.17 -11.30
C TYR A 19 0.13 -0.89 -11.15
N VAL A 20 -0.02 -2.07 -11.72
CA VAL A 20 -1.24 -2.89 -11.58
C VAL A 20 -1.47 -3.29 -10.13
N PHE A 21 -0.47 -3.83 -9.45
CA PHE A 21 -0.59 -4.21 -8.05
C PHE A 21 -0.75 -3.00 -7.12
N ALA A 22 -0.09 -1.88 -7.41
CA ALA A 22 -0.27 -0.64 -6.66
C ALA A 22 -1.68 -0.10 -6.81
N ALA A 23 -2.20 -0.05 -8.02
CA ALA A 23 -3.57 0.37 -8.30
C ALA A 23 -4.60 -0.55 -7.62
N LEU A 24 -4.38 -1.86 -7.68
CA LEU A 24 -5.23 -2.85 -7.03
C LEU A 24 -5.23 -2.69 -5.51
N THR A 25 -4.06 -2.47 -4.90
CA THR A 25 -3.93 -2.21 -3.46
C THR A 25 -4.68 -0.94 -3.05
N LEU A 26 -4.51 0.14 -3.79
CA LEU A 26 -5.22 1.40 -3.54
C LEU A 26 -6.73 1.26 -3.73
N LEU A 27 -7.15 0.62 -4.81
CA LEU A 27 -8.57 0.39 -5.09
C LEU A 27 -9.23 -0.43 -3.99
N CYS A 28 -8.62 -1.55 -3.60
CA CYS A 28 -9.14 -2.39 -2.52
C CYS A 28 -9.11 -1.65 -1.17
N GLY A 29 -8.08 -0.86 -0.90
CA GLY A 29 -7.99 -0.02 0.30
C GLY A 29 -9.11 1.03 0.37
N VAL A 30 -9.43 1.67 -0.73
CA VAL A 30 -10.58 2.60 -0.82
C VAL A 30 -11.90 1.87 -0.63
N LEU A 31 -12.05 0.67 -1.21
CA LEU A 31 -13.24 -0.16 -1.06
C LEU A 31 -13.46 -0.63 0.39
N VAL A 32 -12.40 -0.82 1.17
CA VAL A 32 -12.50 -1.11 2.62
C VAL A 32 -13.24 0.03 3.34
N ILE A 33 -12.92 1.27 3.00
CA ILE A 33 -13.49 2.46 3.66
C ILE A 33 -14.87 2.78 3.09
N ALA A 34 -15.01 2.77 1.77
CA ALA A 34 -16.23 3.16 1.07
C ALA A 34 -17.34 2.12 1.21
N ASN A 35 -16.98 0.84 1.29
CA ASN A 35 -17.89 -0.32 1.38
C ASN A 35 -19.23 -0.14 0.63
N PRO A 36 -19.20 0.09 -0.71
CA PRO A 36 -20.41 0.38 -1.47
C PRO A 36 -21.30 -0.85 -1.67
N PHE A 37 -20.74 -2.05 -1.48
CA PHE A 37 -21.40 -3.31 -1.82
C PHE A 37 -22.28 -3.87 -0.71
N SER A 38 -21.96 -3.59 0.55
CA SER A 38 -22.70 -4.17 1.68
C SER A 38 -22.35 -3.44 2.98
N ARG A 39 -23.35 -3.23 3.82
CA ARG A 39 -23.15 -2.71 5.18
C ARG A 39 -22.57 -3.73 6.16
N ASN A 40 -22.11 -4.87 5.68
CA ASN A 40 -21.56 -5.92 6.51
C ASN A 40 -20.07 -5.67 6.79
N PRO A 41 -19.64 -5.66 8.05
CA PRO A 41 -18.23 -5.49 8.40
C PRO A 41 -17.34 -6.62 7.86
N VAL A 42 -17.90 -7.80 7.64
CA VAL A 42 -17.20 -8.95 7.05
C VAL A 42 -16.75 -8.65 5.61
N THR A 43 -17.57 -7.96 4.82
CA THR A 43 -17.21 -7.57 3.45
C THR A 43 -16.03 -6.60 3.43
N SER A 44 -16.00 -5.62 4.32
CA SER A 44 -14.84 -4.71 4.47
C SER A 44 -13.58 -5.46 4.87
N ALA A 45 -13.69 -6.43 5.77
CA ALA A 45 -12.57 -7.28 6.17
C ALA A 45 -12.04 -8.13 4.99
N MET A 46 -12.91 -8.63 4.13
CA MET A 46 -12.50 -9.36 2.91
C MET A 46 -11.73 -8.46 1.93
N PHE A 47 -12.17 -7.23 1.73
CA PHE A 47 -11.41 -6.26 0.93
C PHE A 47 -10.06 -5.91 1.56
N LEU A 48 -9.99 -5.85 2.89
CA LEU A 48 -8.75 -5.64 3.60
C LEU A 48 -7.76 -6.80 3.40
N VAL A 49 -8.23 -8.04 3.46
CA VAL A 49 -7.40 -9.23 3.13
C VAL A 49 -6.86 -9.12 1.70
N LEU A 50 -7.71 -8.75 0.74
CA LEU A 50 -7.29 -8.58 -0.64
C LEU A 50 -6.24 -7.48 -0.81
N THR A 51 -6.37 -6.38 -0.08
CA THR A 51 -5.37 -5.30 -0.02
C THR A 51 -4.02 -5.81 0.49
N ILE A 52 -4.02 -6.59 1.56
CA ILE A 52 -2.80 -7.16 2.16
C ILE A 52 -2.11 -8.14 1.19
N ILE A 53 -2.87 -8.98 0.50
CA ILE A 53 -2.34 -9.91 -0.50
C ILE A 53 -1.75 -9.14 -1.70
N SER A 54 -2.43 -8.12 -2.19
CA SER A 54 -1.93 -7.26 -3.27
C SER A 54 -0.63 -6.55 -2.87
N MET A 55 -0.55 -6.10 -1.63
CA MET A 55 0.66 -5.48 -1.09
C MET A 55 1.83 -6.46 -1.01
N SER A 56 1.57 -7.74 -0.67
CA SER A 56 2.62 -8.76 -0.72
C SER A 56 3.12 -9.01 -2.14
N GLY A 57 2.24 -8.92 -3.13
CA GLY A 57 2.61 -8.95 -4.55
C GLY A 57 3.58 -7.83 -4.94
N LEU A 58 3.38 -6.62 -4.41
CA LEU A 58 4.34 -5.52 -4.57
C LEU A 58 5.71 -5.84 -3.99
N PHE A 59 5.76 -6.44 -2.80
CA PHE A 59 7.03 -6.85 -2.19
C PHE A 59 7.75 -7.92 -3.02
N LEU A 60 7.02 -8.85 -3.64
CA LEU A 60 7.60 -9.82 -4.57
C LEU A 60 8.25 -9.14 -5.78
N LEU A 61 7.58 -8.14 -6.36
CA LEU A 61 8.11 -7.38 -7.49
C LEU A 61 9.33 -6.53 -7.11
N LEU A 62 9.42 -6.09 -5.85
CA LEU A 62 10.60 -5.41 -5.32
C LEU A 62 11.73 -6.36 -4.89
N HIS A 63 11.64 -7.65 -5.20
CA HIS A 63 12.58 -8.70 -4.79
C HIS A 63 12.73 -8.88 -3.28
N ALA A 64 11.77 -8.38 -2.51
CA ALA A 64 11.71 -8.55 -1.05
C ALA A 64 10.95 -9.83 -0.67
N PHE A 65 11.43 -10.98 -1.08
CA PHE A 65 10.75 -12.27 -0.91
C PHE A 65 10.44 -12.62 0.54
N PHE A 66 11.37 -12.33 1.44
CA PHE A 66 11.16 -12.57 2.87
C PHE A 66 10.02 -11.71 3.42
N LEU A 67 10.00 -10.44 3.05
CA LEU A 67 8.96 -9.51 3.49
C LEU A 67 7.58 -9.89 2.95
N ALA A 68 7.53 -10.33 1.69
CA ALA A 68 6.29 -10.84 1.08
C ALA A 68 5.78 -12.09 1.81
N ALA A 69 6.65 -13.02 2.15
CA ALA A 69 6.29 -14.23 2.90
C ALA A 69 5.75 -13.88 4.29
N VAL A 70 6.41 -13.00 5.02
CA VAL A 70 5.96 -12.54 6.35
C VAL A 70 4.62 -11.81 6.25
N GLN A 71 4.44 -10.98 5.22
CA GLN A 71 3.18 -10.27 4.97
C GLN A 71 2.00 -11.24 4.83
N ILE A 72 2.16 -12.31 4.06
CA ILE A 72 1.10 -13.31 3.87
C ILE A 72 0.89 -14.14 5.14
N LEU A 73 1.95 -14.68 5.71
CA LEU A 73 1.84 -15.59 6.85
C LEU A 73 1.33 -14.92 8.11
N VAL A 74 1.87 -13.76 8.45
CA VAL A 74 1.55 -13.06 9.69
C VAL A 74 0.30 -12.20 9.52
N TYR A 75 0.27 -11.32 8.52
CA TYR A 75 -0.83 -10.37 8.36
C TYR A 75 -2.07 -11.02 7.75
N ALA A 76 -1.97 -11.67 6.61
CA ALA A 76 -3.12 -12.32 5.99
C ALA A 76 -3.53 -13.61 6.70
N GLY A 77 -2.55 -14.38 7.19
CA GLY A 77 -2.81 -15.66 7.85
C GLY A 77 -3.22 -15.51 9.31
N ALA A 78 -2.37 -14.97 10.16
CA ALA A 78 -2.64 -14.94 11.60
C ALA A 78 -3.53 -13.78 12.02
N VAL A 79 -3.16 -12.56 11.67
CA VAL A 79 -3.84 -11.34 12.17
C VAL A 79 -5.23 -11.21 11.57
N MET A 80 -5.37 -11.38 10.26
CA MET A 80 -6.65 -11.21 9.60
C MET A 80 -7.62 -12.35 9.89
N VAL A 81 -7.14 -13.57 10.04
CA VAL A 81 -7.98 -14.70 10.47
C VAL A 81 -8.52 -14.47 11.88
N LEU A 82 -7.66 -14.02 12.79
CA LEU A 82 -8.09 -13.66 14.14
C LEU A 82 -9.12 -12.51 14.12
N PHE A 83 -8.87 -11.49 13.32
CA PHE A 83 -9.77 -10.35 13.18
C PHE A 83 -11.14 -10.76 12.61
N LEU A 84 -11.15 -11.58 11.56
CA LEU A 84 -12.38 -12.13 10.98
C LEU A 84 -13.15 -12.96 12.00
N PHE A 85 -12.46 -13.76 12.79
CA PHE A 85 -13.07 -14.55 13.84
C PHE A 85 -13.73 -13.66 14.92
N VAL A 86 -13.05 -12.62 15.34
CA VAL A 86 -13.58 -11.65 16.31
C VAL A 86 -14.80 -10.93 15.76
N ILE A 87 -14.77 -10.45 14.51
CA ILE A 87 -15.90 -9.77 13.87
C ILE A 87 -17.11 -10.72 13.74
N MET A 88 -16.86 -11.99 13.44
CA MET A 88 -17.92 -12.98 13.31
C MET A 88 -18.60 -13.31 14.65
N LEU A 89 -17.82 -13.26 15.75
CA LEU A 89 -18.34 -13.48 17.12
C LEU A 89 -19.07 -12.26 17.69
N LEU A 90 -18.64 -11.04 17.33
CA LEU A 90 -19.30 -9.82 17.73
C LEU A 90 -20.51 -9.57 16.83
N ASP A 91 -21.70 -9.53 17.43
CA ASP A 91 -22.91 -9.10 16.73
C ASP A 91 -22.90 -7.58 16.55
N LEU A 92 -22.26 -7.12 15.47
CA LEU A 92 -22.09 -5.69 15.16
C LEU A 92 -23.35 -5.07 14.49
N LYS A 93 -24.49 -5.74 14.56
CA LYS A 93 -25.74 -5.24 13.95
C LYS A 93 -26.25 -3.92 14.52
N GLU A 94 -25.90 -3.60 15.76
CA GLU A 94 -26.33 -2.35 16.41
C GLU A 94 -25.50 -1.13 15.99
N GLU A 95 -24.25 -1.29 15.59
CA GLU A 95 -23.36 -0.18 15.25
C GLU A 95 -23.56 0.40 13.85
N GLN A 96 -24.33 -0.27 13.02
CA GLN A 96 -24.62 0.14 11.61
C GLN A 96 -25.48 1.39 11.49
N ARG A 97 -25.98 1.96 12.58
CA ARG A 97 -26.82 3.17 12.57
C ARG A 97 -26.04 4.49 12.57
N ARG A 98 -24.73 4.47 12.72
CA ARG A 98 -23.93 5.69 12.63
C ARG A 98 -23.82 6.14 11.17
N LYS A 99 -24.59 7.18 10.85
CA LYS A 99 -24.40 7.96 9.61
C LYS A 99 -22.96 8.42 9.58
N ILE A 100 -22.22 8.01 8.56
CA ILE A 100 -20.87 8.51 8.28
C ILE A 100 -21.01 10.03 8.19
N LYS A 101 -20.43 10.74 9.16
CA LYS A 101 -20.38 12.20 9.09
C LYS A 101 -19.44 12.53 7.95
N PHE A 102 -19.98 13.00 6.86
CA PHE A 102 -19.26 13.42 5.65
C PHE A 102 -18.10 14.38 5.98
N PHE A 103 -18.24 15.13 7.06
CA PHE A 103 -17.22 16.02 7.58
C PHE A 103 -15.94 15.27 8.04
N GLY A 104 -16.06 14.11 8.66
CA GLY A 104 -14.91 13.30 9.07
C GLY A 104 -14.15 12.71 7.88
N LEU A 105 -14.88 12.28 6.84
CA LEU A 105 -14.27 11.77 5.61
C LEU A 105 -13.50 12.87 4.87
N ALA A 106 -14.08 14.06 4.75
CA ALA A 106 -13.45 15.20 4.11
C ALA A 106 -12.18 15.64 4.86
N ALA A 107 -12.24 15.73 6.19
CA ALA A 107 -11.09 16.07 7.03
C ALA A 107 -9.95 15.04 6.91
N GLY A 108 -10.27 13.74 6.88
CA GLY A 108 -9.32 12.67 6.67
C GLY A 108 -8.64 12.75 5.30
N LEU A 109 -9.40 13.01 4.25
CA LEU A 109 -8.88 13.12 2.89
C LEU A 109 -7.94 14.33 2.72
N VAL A 110 -8.29 15.46 3.33
CA VAL A 110 -7.44 16.67 3.37
C VAL A 110 -6.14 16.38 4.12
N SER A 111 -6.22 15.71 5.26
CA SER A 111 -5.03 15.35 6.06
C SER A 111 -4.06 14.47 5.28
N VAL A 112 -4.56 13.42 4.64
CA VAL A 112 -3.75 12.52 3.80
C VAL A 112 -3.15 13.26 2.61
N GLY A 113 -3.92 14.10 1.93
CA GLY A 113 -3.43 14.93 0.83
C GLY A 113 -2.32 15.88 1.24
N LEU A 114 -2.42 16.46 2.44
CA LEU A 114 -1.42 17.37 3.00
C LEU A 114 -0.11 16.64 3.31
N VAL A 115 -0.19 15.48 3.97
CA VAL A 115 0.98 14.63 4.25
C VAL A 115 1.64 14.16 2.95
N ALA A 116 0.85 13.70 1.99
CA ALA A 116 1.36 13.27 0.69
C ALA A 116 2.07 14.42 -0.06
N SER A 117 1.52 15.64 -0.02
CA SER A 117 2.12 16.80 -0.68
C SER A 117 3.45 17.21 -0.04
N ILE A 118 3.55 17.14 1.29
CA ILE A 118 4.80 17.40 2.03
C ILE A 118 5.84 16.34 1.64
N PHE A 119 5.44 15.07 1.58
CA PHE A 119 6.33 13.97 1.22
C PHE A 119 6.87 14.11 -0.21
N ILE A 120 5.99 14.43 -1.17
CA ILE A 120 6.39 14.67 -2.57
C ILE A 120 7.34 15.87 -2.66
N LYS A 121 7.04 16.98 -1.96
CA LYS A 121 7.95 18.13 -1.92
C LYS A 121 9.30 17.77 -1.32
N ALA A 122 9.33 17.01 -0.23
CA ALA A 122 10.57 16.55 0.38
C ALA A 122 11.41 15.73 -0.61
N LEU A 123 10.80 14.79 -1.34
CA LEU A 123 11.47 13.98 -2.35
C LEU A 123 11.99 14.81 -3.54
N THR A 124 11.23 15.81 -3.98
CA THR A 124 11.64 16.67 -5.11
C THR A 124 12.70 17.71 -4.69
N THR A 125 12.71 18.12 -3.44
CA THR A 125 13.69 19.09 -2.89
C THR A 125 15.00 18.41 -2.52
N ILE A 126 14.97 17.14 -2.15
CA ILE A 126 16.18 16.31 -2.05
C ILE A 126 16.63 16.03 -3.51
N LYS A 127 17.28 17.01 -4.12
CA LYS A 127 18.17 16.70 -5.23
C LYS A 127 19.13 15.66 -4.66
N PRO A 128 19.35 14.52 -5.34
CA PRO A 128 20.48 13.68 -4.99
C PRO A 128 21.68 14.60 -5.07
N GLY A 129 22.10 15.09 -3.93
CA GLY A 129 23.35 15.83 -3.83
C GLY A 129 24.38 14.86 -4.36
N VAL A 130 24.81 15.12 -5.55
CA VAL A 130 26.09 14.61 -6.00
C VAL A 130 27.07 15.28 -5.07
N ASP A 131 27.18 14.72 -3.88
CA ASP A 131 28.31 14.99 -3.01
C ASP A 131 29.50 14.63 -3.85
N SER A 132 30.09 15.66 -4.42
CA SER A 132 31.18 15.49 -5.35
C SER A 132 32.24 14.67 -4.63
N PRO A 133 32.80 13.66 -5.29
CA PRO A 133 33.88 12.85 -4.72
C PRO A 133 35.08 13.69 -4.24
N LYS A 134 35.07 14.97 -4.50
CA LYS A 134 36.07 15.96 -4.02
C LYS A 134 36.10 16.16 -2.51
N GLN A 135 35.00 15.90 -1.80
CA GLN A 135 35.04 16.03 -0.33
C GLN A 135 35.64 14.82 0.37
N ILE A 136 35.49 13.63 -0.21
CA ILE A 136 36.10 12.41 0.33
C ILE A 136 37.62 12.43 0.15
N GLY A 137 38.14 13.04 -0.91
CA GLY A 137 39.57 13.21 -1.15
C GLY A 137 40.29 14.20 -0.21
N ARG A 138 39.56 15.08 0.51
CA ARG A 138 40.15 16.04 1.45
C ARG A 138 40.38 15.50 2.85
N VAL A 139 39.78 14.38 3.19
CA VAL A 139 39.91 13.76 4.52
C VAL A 139 41.14 12.87 4.62
N HIS A 140 41.82 12.59 3.52
CA HIS A 140 43.02 11.76 3.45
C HIS A 140 44.36 12.54 3.40
N VAL A 141 44.34 13.82 3.68
CA VAL A 141 45.57 14.61 3.80
C VAL A 141 45.77 14.98 5.31
#